data_93074552db997a9869c8f3fff39959de
#
_entry.id   93074552db997a9869c8f3fff39959de
#
_cell.length_a   1.000
_cell.length_b   1.000
_cell.length_c   1.000
_cell.angle_alpha   90.00
_cell.angle_beta   90.00
_cell.angle_gamma   90.00
#
_symmetry.space_group_name_H-M   'P 1'
#
loop_
_entity.id
_entity.type
_entity.pdbx_description
1 polymer ?
#
loop_
_entity_poly.entity_id
_entity_poly.type
_entity_poly.pdbx_seq_one_letter_code
_entity_poly.pdbx_strand_id
1 'polypeptide(L)'
;MAESLDMKPIVQPGRELSADEKERFSRHLLIPEIDAIGQMRIVNSKVLCIGAGGLGSPTIMYLAAAGVGEIGIVDFDHVDISNLQRQIIHTQADLGKSKAQSAKEKTLALNSNVKVNLHEVRLDSSNALEIFKNYDLIIDCTDNFATRYLVNDAAALLGKPYIWGSIYRFDGQVSVFWSAAGPCYRCLHPTPPPAGSVPSCAEGGVLGVICGAIGSIQTSEAIKLITGVGESLLGNLLIFNALDTTYSKIEIKKSAHCPICNGTLQELLLDYDAFCGLPESITAEEMRQLKDFLLIDVREPEEHEALAIPGAVLMPKNKFEDGSALKTLPRDRQIILYCRSGIRSGQCLTILKSAGFTNVTHLNGGILAWEESNR
;
A
#
# COMPACT_ATOMS: atom_id res chain seq x y z
N MET A 1 34.31 13.72 9.07
CA MET A 1 33.52 12.84 9.93
C MET A 1 32.18 13.55 10.10
N ALA A 2 31.12 13.05 9.46
CA ALA A 2 29.78 13.58 9.70
C ALA A 2 29.42 13.23 11.17
N GLU A 3 28.98 14.21 11.94
CA GLU A 3 28.40 13.94 13.25
C GLU A 3 27.26 12.91 13.04
N SER A 4 27.42 11.73 13.65
CA SER A 4 26.33 10.77 13.74
C SER A 4 25.22 11.48 14.51
N LEU A 5 24.12 11.80 13.83
CA LEU A 5 22.90 12.22 14.50
C LEU A 5 22.46 11.03 15.34
N ASP A 6 22.76 11.09 16.65
CA ASP A 6 22.25 10.11 17.61
C ASP A 6 20.72 10.07 17.48
N MET A 7 20.23 9.04 16.80
CA MET A 7 18.81 8.88 16.52
C MET A 7 18.10 8.59 17.84
N LYS A 8 17.27 9.54 18.28
CA LYS A 8 16.49 9.33 19.50
C LYS A 8 15.42 8.27 19.24
N PRO A 9 15.24 7.30 20.15
CA PRO A 9 14.17 6.32 20.03
C PRO A 9 12.81 7.01 20.03
N ILE A 10 11.92 6.58 19.16
CA ILE A 10 10.55 7.12 19.08
C ILE A 10 9.60 6.51 20.12
N VAL A 11 10.01 5.41 20.77
CA VAL A 11 9.24 4.71 21.80
C VAL A 11 10.02 4.65 23.10
N GLN A 12 9.36 4.94 24.21
CA GLN A 12 9.96 4.80 25.54
C GLN A 12 9.95 3.32 25.98
N PRO A 13 10.92 2.87 26.80
CA PRO A 13 10.84 1.54 27.37
C PRO A 13 9.58 1.46 28.26
N GLY A 14 8.79 0.42 28.04
CA GLY A 14 7.55 0.19 28.78
C GLY A 14 7.76 -0.70 30.00
N ARG A 15 6.85 -1.65 30.18
CA ARG A 15 6.96 -2.66 31.24
C ARG A 15 8.21 -3.53 31.10
N GLU A 16 8.64 -4.12 32.19
CA GLU A 16 9.69 -5.14 32.15
C GLU A 16 9.24 -6.37 31.35
N LEU A 17 10.22 -7.06 30.77
CA LEU A 17 10.01 -8.31 30.06
C LEU A 17 9.70 -9.45 31.02
N SER A 18 8.70 -10.25 30.72
CA SER A 18 8.41 -11.50 31.45
C SER A 18 9.55 -12.53 31.26
N ALA A 19 9.53 -13.62 32.05
CA ALA A 19 10.49 -14.70 31.89
C ALA A 19 10.44 -15.34 30.52
N ASP A 20 9.22 -15.60 30.02
CA ASP A 20 8.98 -16.18 28.68
C ASP A 20 9.45 -15.24 27.57
N GLU A 21 9.26 -13.94 27.72
CA GLU A 21 9.76 -12.94 26.77
C GLU A 21 11.29 -12.85 26.78
N LYS A 22 11.93 -12.93 27.95
CA LYS A 22 13.40 -12.99 28.06
C LYS A 22 13.97 -14.23 27.36
N GLU A 23 13.30 -15.36 27.48
CA GLU A 23 13.67 -16.58 26.77
C GLU A 23 13.46 -16.42 25.25
N ARG A 24 12.26 -15.98 24.83
CA ARG A 24 11.92 -15.78 23.41
C ARG A 24 12.87 -14.81 22.72
N PHE A 25 13.17 -13.68 23.35
CA PHE A 25 13.99 -12.62 22.76
C PHE A 25 15.47 -12.71 23.18
N SER A 26 15.90 -13.84 23.74
CA SER A 26 17.28 -14.01 24.23
C SER A 26 18.35 -13.63 23.20
N ARG A 27 18.10 -13.82 21.90
CA ARG A 27 19.04 -13.44 20.83
C ARG A 27 19.13 -11.94 20.62
N HIS A 28 18.02 -11.18 20.80
CA HIS A 28 18.04 -9.72 20.77
C HIS A 28 18.74 -9.16 22.02
N LEU A 29 18.52 -9.78 23.19
CA LEU A 29 19.12 -9.34 24.45
C LEU A 29 20.66 -9.48 24.48
N LEU A 30 21.23 -10.32 23.60
CA LEU A 30 22.68 -10.46 23.43
C LEU A 30 23.30 -9.42 22.52
N ILE A 31 22.50 -8.63 21.80
CA ILE A 31 22.97 -7.54 20.93
C ILE A 31 23.17 -6.30 21.81
N PRO A 32 24.42 -5.81 22.04
CA PRO A 32 24.67 -4.72 22.97
C PRO A 32 23.89 -3.43 22.67
N GLU A 33 23.63 -3.16 21.39
CA GLU A 33 22.91 -1.99 20.92
C GLU A 33 21.41 -2.06 21.20
N ILE A 34 20.84 -3.26 21.27
CA ILE A 34 19.41 -3.49 21.57
C ILE A 34 19.22 -3.64 23.09
N ASP A 35 19.87 -4.65 23.68
CA ASP A 35 19.81 -5.05 25.08
C ASP A 35 18.37 -5.24 25.62
N ALA A 36 18.21 -5.19 26.94
CA ALA A 36 16.89 -5.28 27.58
C ALA A 36 16.06 -4.00 27.37
N ILE A 37 16.69 -2.84 27.29
CA ILE A 37 16.01 -1.55 27.14
C ILE A 37 15.44 -1.43 25.74
N GLY A 38 16.20 -1.78 24.70
CA GLY A 38 15.73 -1.80 23.33
C GLY A 38 14.59 -2.80 23.15
N GLN A 39 14.70 -4.00 23.71
CA GLN A 39 13.63 -4.99 23.65
C GLN A 39 12.36 -4.52 24.41
N MET A 40 12.48 -3.83 25.54
CA MET A 40 11.34 -3.22 26.21
C MET A 40 10.67 -2.14 25.37
N ARG A 41 11.42 -1.36 24.55
CA ARG A 41 10.86 -0.44 23.57
C ARG A 41 10.09 -1.17 22.48
N ILE A 42 10.63 -2.27 21.95
CA ILE A 42 9.98 -3.08 20.92
C ILE A 42 8.64 -3.64 21.43
N VAL A 43 8.61 -4.24 22.62
CA VAL A 43 7.35 -4.79 23.17
C VAL A 43 6.35 -3.72 23.62
N ASN A 44 6.78 -2.46 23.75
CA ASN A 44 5.91 -1.34 24.07
C ASN A 44 5.43 -0.58 22.81
N SER A 45 5.98 -0.90 21.65
CA SER A 45 5.69 -0.18 20.40
C SER A 45 4.38 -0.61 19.76
N LYS A 46 3.79 0.34 18.99
CA LYS A 46 2.58 0.15 18.18
C LYS A 46 2.89 0.51 16.75
N VAL A 47 2.86 -0.48 15.87
CA VAL A 47 3.20 -0.33 14.45
C VAL A 47 2.00 -0.60 13.59
N LEU A 48 1.70 0.28 12.63
CA LEU A 48 0.64 0.11 11.65
C LEU A 48 1.23 -0.32 10.31
N CYS A 49 0.81 -1.46 9.79
CA CYS A 49 1.14 -1.93 8.45
C CYS A 49 -0.03 -1.64 7.51
N ILE A 50 0.22 -0.86 6.45
CA ILE A 50 -0.74 -0.60 5.40
C ILE A 50 -0.49 -1.60 4.27
N GLY A 51 -1.39 -2.59 4.17
CA GLY A 51 -1.29 -3.73 3.26
C GLY A 51 -0.67 -4.98 3.89
N ALA A 52 -1.35 -6.11 3.75
CA ALA A 52 -0.87 -7.46 4.09
C ALA A 52 -0.46 -8.25 2.83
N GLY A 53 -0.07 -7.54 1.78
CA GLY A 53 0.34 -8.09 0.49
C GLY A 53 1.79 -8.58 0.47
N GLY A 54 2.47 -8.38 -0.66
CA GLY A 54 3.85 -8.85 -0.88
C GLY A 54 4.84 -8.29 0.13
N LEU A 55 4.90 -6.97 0.29
CA LEU A 55 5.76 -6.28 1.26
C LEU A 55 5.29 -6.49 2.70
N GLY A 56 3.97 -6.42 2.93
CA GLY A 56 3.38 -6.61 4.25
C GLY A 56 3.62 -8.00 4.84
N SER A 57 3.66 -9.03 4.01
CA SER A 57 3.89 -10.41 4.45
C SER A 57 5.16 -10.60 5.29
N PRO A 58 6.36 -10.34 4.78
CA PRO A 58 7.57 -10.45 5.57
C PRO A 58 7.63 -9.41 6.69
N THR A 59 7.15 -8.19 6.44
CA THR A 59 7.14 -7.10 7.42
C THR A 59 6.36 -7.48 8.67
N ILE A 60 5.11 -7.89 8.54
CA ILE A 60 4.25 -8.28 9.66
C ILE A 60 4.85 -9.48 10.42
N MET A 61 5.35 -10.47 9.70
CA MET A 61 5.95 -11.66 10.32
C MET A 61 7.20 -11.31 11.13
N TYR A 62 8.10 -10.48 10.63
CA TYR A 62 9.30 -10.10 11.36
C TYR A 62 9.01 -9.12 12.51
N LEU A 63 8.03 -8.23 12.40
CA LEU A 63 7.57 -7.41 13.53
C LEU A 63 7.02 -8.28 14.66
N ALA A 64 6.22 -9.29 14.33
CA ALA A 64 5.68 -10.25 15.29
C ALA A 64 6.79 -11.08 15.95
N ALA A 65 7.75 -11.59 15.15
CA ALA A 65 8.90 -12.34 15.63
C ALA A 65 9.79 -11.50 16.55
N ALA A 66 10.00 -10.22 16.24
CA ALA A 66 10.76 -9.28 17.04
C ALA A 66 10.04 -8.89 18.36
N GLY A 67 8.72 -9.13 18.45
CA GLY A 67 7.94 -8.88 19.63
C GLY A 67 7.37 -7.45 19.72
N VAL A 68 7.09 -6.81 18.59
CA VAL A 68 6.31 -5.56 18.56
C VAL A 68 5.00 -5.77 19.32
N GLY A 69 4.72 -4.92 20.30
CA GLY A 69 3.62 -5.16 21.25
C GLY A 69 2.23 -5.07 20.62
N GLU A 70 2.05 -4.14 19.67
CA GLU A 70 0.77 -3.96 18.96
C GLU A 70 1.02 -3.75 17.48
N ILE A 71 0.40 -4.59 16.63
CA ILE A 71 0.45 -4.49 15.18
C ILE A 71 -0.95 -4.20 14.66
N GLY A 72 -1.12 -3.04 14.00
CA GLY A 72 -2.30 -2.74 13.20
C GLY A 72 -2.11 -3.23 11.77
N ILE A 73 -3.14 -3.78 11.17
CA ILE A 73 -3.12 -4.24 9.79
C ILE A 73 -4.29 -3.59 9.06
N VAL A 74 -4.00 -2.78 8.05
CA VAL A 74 -5.00 -2.20 7.14
C VAL A 74 -4.94 -2.98 5.84
N ASP A 75 -5.96 -3.76 5.55
CA ASP A 75 -6.14 -4.44 4.27
C ASP A 75 -7.61 -4.82 4.11
N PHE A 76 -8.20 -4.57 2.96
CA PHE A 76 -9.61 -4.88 2.66
C PHE A 76 -9.77 -5.98 1.62
N ASP A 77 -8.66 -6.48 1.06
CA ASP A 77 -8.66 -7.51 0.04
C ASP A 77 -8.81 -8.93 0.60
N HIS A 78 -9.10 -9.86 -0.31
CA HIS A 78 -9.12 -11.29 -0.03
C HIS A 78 -7.91 -12.00 -0.65
N VAL A 79 -7.60 -13.16 -0.09
CA VAL A 79 -6.48 -13.99 -0.56
C VAL A 79 -6.85 -14.68 -1.87
N ASP A 80 -6.08 -14.43 -2.92
CA ASP A 80 -6.21 -15.07 -4.23
C ASP A 80 -5.01 -15.97 -4.53
N ILE A 81 -5.20 -16.98 -5.37
CA ILE A 81 -4.14 -17.93 -5.76
C ILE A 81 -2.94 -17.22 -6.40
N SER A 82 -3.18 -16.16 -7.18
CA SER A 82 -2.13 -15.35 -7.81
C SER A 82 -1.29 -14.56 -6.81
N ASN A 83 -1.74 -14.43 -5.57
CA ASN A 83 -1.02 -13.75 -4.50
C ASN A 83 0.07 -14.62 -3.88
N LEU A 84 -0.14 -15.94 -3.80
CA LEU A 84 0.67 -16.87 -3.01
C LEU A 84 2.15 -16.95 -3.44
N GLN A 85 2.47 -16.55 -4.67
CA GLN A 85 3.85 -16.54 -5.17
C GLN A 85 4.73 -15.44 -4.50
N ARG A 86 4.11 -14.45 -3.81
CA ARG A 86 4.84 -13.35 -3.14
C ARG A 86 4.29 -12.95 -1.77
N GLN A 87 3.04 -13.27 -1.47
CA GLN A 87 2.37 -12.94 -0.19
C GLN A 87 2.48 -14.11 0.78
N ILE A 88 3.69 -14.38 1.25
CA ILE A 88 4.08 -15.59 1.99
C ILE A 88 3.44 -15.75 3.38
N ILE A 89 2.77 -14.73 3.90
CA ILE A 89 1.99 -14.82 5.13
C ILE A 89 0.70 -15.61 4.92
N HIS A 90 0.21 -15.68 3.69
CA HIS A 90 -0.99 -16.43 3.31
C HIS A 90 -0.62 -17.81 2.78
N THR A 91 -1.52 -18.76 2.95
CA THR A 91 -1.36 -20.14 2.49
C THR A 91 -2.53 -20.54 1.58
N GLN A 92 -2.42 -21.68 0.93
CA GLN A 92 -3.49 -22.21 0.10
C GLN A 92 -4.79 -22.47 0.91
N ALA A 93 -4.68 -22.73 2.22
CA ALA A 93 -5.83 -22.88 3.10
C ALA A 93 -6.55 -21.55 3.43
N ASP A 94 -5.94 -20.43 3.05
CA ASP A 94 -6.49 -19.09 3.30
C ASP A 94 -7.18 -18.48 2.06
N LEU A 95 -7.27 -19.22 0.95
CA LEU A 95 -7.93 -18.75 -0.27
C LEU A 95 -9.35 -18.30 0.01
N GLY A 96 -9.70 -17.09 -0.45
CA GLY A 96 -11.00 -16.45 -0.23
C GLY A 96 -11.20 -15.82 1.15
N LYS A 97 -10.27 -15.99 2.11
CA LYS A 97 -10.33 -15.26 3.39
C LYS A 97 -9.87 -13.82 3.23
N SER A 98 -10.31 -12.93 4.12
CA SER A 98 -9.73 -11.60 4.28
C SER A 98 -8.21 -11.70 4.50
N LYS A 99 -7.42 -10.89 3.78
CA LYS A 99 -5.96 -10.83 3.95
C LYS A 99 -5.60 -10.39 5.36
N ALA A 100 -6.30 -9.40 5.92
CA ALA A 100 -6.08 -8.92 7.27
C ALA A 100 -6.32 -10.03 8.30
N GLN A 101 -7.41 -10.79 8.18
CA GLN A 101 -7.73 -11.90 9.08
C GLN A 101 -6.70 -13.03 8.96
N SER A 102 -6.33 -13.43 7.74
CA SER A 102 -5.28 -14.44 7.51
C SER A 102 -3.95 -14.01 8.13
N ALA A 103 -3.54 -12.75 7.93
CA ALA A 103 -2.32 -12.21 8.51
C ALA A 103 -2.35 -12.22 10.04
N LYS A 104 -3.48 -11.87 10.67
CA LYS A 104 -3.66 -11.94 12.13
C LYS A 104 -3.48 -13.35 12.65
N GLU A 105 -4.10 -14.34 12.02
CA GLU A 105 -3.99 -15.75 12.42
C GLU A 105 -2.52 -16.22 12.41
N LYS A 106 -1.76 -15.89 11.36
CA LYS A 106 -0.34 -16.26 11.26
C LYS A 106 0.54 -15.50 12.26
N THR A 107 0.25 -14.22 12.47
CA THR A 107 0.92 -13.38 13.49
C THR A 107 0.77 -14.00 14.88
N LEU A 108 -0.46 -14.35 15.28
CA LEU A 108 -0.75 -14.93 16.59
C LEU A 108 -0.22 -16.36 16.74
N ALA A 109 -0.18 -17.13 15.64
CA ALA A 109 0.45 -18.45 15.63
C ALA A 109 1.97 -18.36 15.82
N LEU A 110 2.62 -17.32 15.31
CA LEU A 110 4.06 -17.07 15.50
C LEU A 110 4.35 -16.51 16.90
N ASN A 111 3.56 -15.53 17.36
CA ASN A 111 3.74 -14.89 18.65
C ASN A 111 2.39 -14.46 19.25
N SER A 112 1.88 -15.26 20.18
CA SER A 112 0.59 -15.03 20.83
C SER A 112 0.56 -13.81 21.76
N ASN A 113 1.73 -13.24 22.11
CA ASN A 113 1.83 -12.06 22.97
C ASN A 113 1.58 -10.74 22.22
N VAL A 114 1.59 -10.77 20.88
CA VAL A 114 1.34 -9.59 20.05
C VAL A 114 -0.16 -9.28 20.03
N LYS A 115 -0.51 -8.03 20.31
CA LYS A 115 -1.87 -7.56 20.07
C LYS A 115 -2.03 -7.19 18.60
N VAL A 116 -3.01 -7.78 17.90
CA VAL A 116 -3.28 -7.50 16.49
C VAL A 116 -4.62 -6.82 16.33
N ASN A 117 -4.62 -5.60 15.80
CA ASN A 117 -5.82 -4.84 15.46
C ASN A 117 -6.03 -4.87 13.94
N LEU A 118 -7.23 -5.25 13.52
CA LEU A 118 -7.61 -5.27 12.11
C LEU A 118 -8.39 -4.01 11.74
N HIS A 119 -8.03 -3.47 10.59
CA HIS A 119 -8.74 -2.40 9.91
C HIS A 119 -9.10 -2.90 8.51
N GLU A 120 -10.20 -3.65 8.39
CA GLU A 120 -10.69 -4.24 7.13
C GLU A 120 -11.45 -3.17 6.33
N VAL A 121 -10.76 -2.10 6.00
CA VAL A 121 -11.30 -0.94 5.29
C VAL A 121 -10.35 -0.50 4.19
N ARG A 122 -10.91 0.05 3.12
CA ARG A 122 -10.11 0.84 2.18
C ARG A 122 -9.64 2.10 2.90
N LEU A 123 -8.33 2.33 2.88
CA LEU A 123 -7.75 3.54 3.45
C LEU A 123 -8.07 4.74 2.56
N ASP A 124 -8.67 5.77 3.13
CA ASP A 124 -9.02 7.02 2.45
C ASP A 124 -8.88 8.23 3.38
N SER A 125 -9.22 9.41 2.88
CA SER A 125 -9.10 10.67 3.62
C SER A 125 -10.02 10.76 4.84
N SER A 126 -11.10 10.00 4.87
CA SER A 126 -12.07 10.02 5.97
C SER A 126 -11.60 9.22 7.20
N ASN A 127 -10.75 8.21 7.00
CA ASN A 127 -10.37 7.26 8.05
C ASN A 127 -8.87 7.28 8.40
N ALA A 128 -7.99 7.74 7.51
CA ALA A 128 -6.53 7.65 7.67
C ALA A 128 -6.03 8.30 8.98
N LEU A 129 -6.43 9.52 9.30
CA LEU A 129 -5.97 10.22 10.50
C LEU A 129 -6.44 9.52 11.79
N GLU A 130 -7.69 9.05 11.82
CA GLU A 130 -8.25 8.33 12.97
C GLU A 130 -7.55 7.00 13.24
N ILE A 131 -7.16 6.30 12.20
CA ILE A 131 -6.41 5.06 12.32
C ILE A 131 -4.96 5.35 12.77
N PHE A 132 -4.26 6.24 12.06
CA PHE A 132 -2.84 6.49 12.26
C PHE A 132 -2.50 7.08 13.63
N LYS A 133 -3.36 7.89 14.22
CA LYS A 133 -3.11 8.52 15.54
C LYS A 133 -2.79 7.51 16.65
N ASN A 134 -3.29 6.28 16.53
CA ASN A 134 -3.18 5.24 17.54
C ASN A 134 -1.83 4.47 17.50
N TYR A 135 -0.97 4.74 16.53
CA TYR A 135 0.29 4.03 16.32
C TYR A 135 1.49 4.97 16.39
N ASP A 136 2.65 4.44 16.79
CA ASP A 136 3.90 5.20 16.91
C ASP A 136 4.59 5.34 15.55
N LEU A 137 4.44 4.33 14.70
CA LEU A 137 5.10 4.18 13.42
C LEU A 137 4.17 3.56 12.39
N ILE A 138 4.26 4.03 11.14
CA ILE A 138 3.51 3.47 10.01
C ILE A 138 4.50 2.80 9.05
N ILE A 139 4.12 1.66 8.48
CA ILE A 139 4.85 1.00 7.39
C ILE A 139 3.94 0.90 6.19
N ASP A 140 4.34 1.57 5.12
CA ASP A 140 3.64 1.55 3.84
C ASP A 140 4.12 0.36 3.00
N CYS A 141 3.23 -0.62 2.85
CA CYS A 141 3.44 -1.82 2.04
C CYS A 141 2.54 -1.82 0.79
N THR A 142 2.06 -0.64 0.37
CA THR A 142 1.10 -0.52 -0.73
C THR A 142 1.80 -0.43 -2.08
N ASP A 143 1.04 -0.73 -3.13
CA ASP A 143 1.53 -0.78 -4.51
C ASP A 143 0.88 0.27 -5.43
N ASN A 144 0.05 1.17 -4.89
CA ASN A 144 -0.62 2.21 -5.66
C ASN A 144 -0.24 3.63 -5.18
N PHE A 145 -0.19 4.56 -6.11
CA PHE A 145 0.26 5.93 -5.86
C PHE A 145 -0.70 6.72 -4.97
N ALA A 146 -2.01 6.59 -5.15
CA ALA A 146 -3.01 7.32 -4.39
C ALA A 146 -2.85 7.06 -2.88
N THR A 147 -2.75 5.78 -2.49
CA THR A 147 -2.52 5.41 -1.09
C THR A 147 -1.15 5.89 -0.58
N ARG A 148 -0.08 5.85 -1.40
CA ARG A 148 1.24 6.35 -1.00
C ARG A 148 1.23 7.84 -0.65
N TYR A 149 0.55 8.67 -1.45
CA TYR A 149 0.40 10.10 -1.15
C TYR A 149 -0.47 10.32 0.09
N LEU A 150 -1.56 9.57 0.24
CA LEU A 150 -2.41 9.63 1.42
C LEU A 150 -1.64 9.24 2.70
N VAL A 151 -0.88 8.14 2.67
CA VAL A 151 -0.05 7.69 3.80
C VAL A 151 0.97 8.75 4.18
N ASN A 152 1.68 9.32 3.19
CA ASN A 152 2.64 10.39 3.43
C ASN A 152 1.98 11.59 4.13
N ASP A 153 0.87 12.07 3.57
CA ASP A 153 0.22 13.28 4.06
C ASP A 153 -0.37 13.07 5.45
N ALA A 154 -1.03 11.92 5.70
CA ALA A 154 -1.57 11.58 7.00
C ALA A 154 -0.48 11.42 8.07
N ALA A 155 0.61 10.72 7.76
CA ALA A 155 1.74 10.57 8.67
C ALA A 155 2.39 11.93 8.98
N ALA A 156 2.57 12.77 7.96
CA ALA A 156 3.17 14.09 8.11
C ALA A 156 2.31 15.05 8.94
N LEU A 157 1.00 15.09 8.72
CA LEU A 157 0.06 15.91 9.50
C LEU A 157 0.02 15.50 10.98
N LEU A 158 0.21 14.21 11.27
CA LEU A 158 0.30 13.70 12.63
C LEU A 158 1.73 13.76 13.21
N GLY A 159 2.70 14.27 12.45
CA GLY A 159 4.11 14.35 12.87
C GLY A 159 4.79 12.99 13.06
N LYS A 160 4.24 11.93 12.49
CA LYS A 160 4.73 10.55 12.66
C LYS A 160 5.73 10.16 11.58
N PRO A 161 6.77 9.36 11.93
CA PRO A 161 7.61 8.71 10.93
C PRO A 161 6.84 7.62 10.21
N TYR A 162 7.19 7.38 8.95
CA TYR A 162 6.75 6.16 8.27
C TYR A 162 7.84 5.61 7.36
N ILE A 163 7.78 4.30 7.13
CA ILE A 163 8.73 3.57 6.29
C ILE A 163 8.00 3.18 5.03
N TRP A 164 8.49 3.70 3.91
CA TRP A 164 7.95 3.39 2.60
C TRP A 164 8.78 2.32 1.90
N GLY A 165 8.09 1.38 1.24
CA GLY A 165 8.69 0.40 0.36
C GLY A 165 8.01 0.35 -1.01
N SER A 166 8.78 0.05 -2.04
CA SER A 166 8.27 -0.16 -3.40
C SER A 166 9.05 -1.25 -4.11
N ILE A 167 8.37 -2.02 -4.93
CA ILE A 167 8.96 -3.09 -5.72
C ILE A 167 8.43 -3.05 -7.14
N TYR A 168 9.29 -3.38 -8.10
CA TYR A 168 8.91 -3.52 -9.50
C TYR A 168 9.88 -4.48 -10.20
N ARG A 169 9.37 -5.57 -10.77
CA ARG A 169 10.18 -6.61 -11.43
C ARG A 169 11.30 -7.14 -10.54
N PHE A 170 12.53 -6.68 -10.74
CA PHE A 170 13.75 -7.06 -10.02
C PHE A 170 14.25 -5.94 -9.10
N ASP A 171 13.59 -4.79 -9.11
CA ASP A 171 13.99 -3.63 -8.33
C ASP A 171 13.16 -3.46 -7.07
N GLY A 172 13.82 -3.04 -6.01
CA GLY A 172 13.19 -2.66 -4.76
C GLY A 172 13.72 -1.33 -4.23
N GLN A 173 12.88 -0.59 -3.55
CA GLN A 173 13.22 0.71 -2.96
C GLN A 173 12.69 0.81 -1.54
N VAL A 174 13.45 1.41 -0.65
CA VAL A 174 13.05 1.69 0.74
C VAL A 174 13.54 3.06 1.15
N SER A 175 12.73 3.79 1.89
CA SER A 175 13.12 5.03 2.56
C SER A 175 12.34 5.21 3.85
N VAL A 176 12.88 5.99 4.76
CA VAL A 176 12.16 6.53 5.92
C VAL A 176 11.80 7.98 5.63
N PHE A 177 10.53 8.31 5.80
CA PHE A 177 10.03 9.66 5.65
C PHE A 177 9.47 10.18 6.97
N TRP A 178 9.89 11.38 7.37
CA TRP A 178 9.45 12.02 8.60
C TRP A 178 9.54 13.53 8.48
N SER A 179 8.45 14.17 8.12
CA SER A 179 8.41 15.61 7.81
C SER A 179 8.91 16.52 8.95
N ALA A 180 8.77 16.07 10.21
CA ALA A 180 9.26 16.80 11.38
C ALA A 180 10.80 16.77 11.51
N ALA A 181 11.47 15.72 11.02
CA ALA A 181 12.92 15.51 11.19
C ALA A 181 13.71 15.49 9.89
N GLY A 182 13.05 15.33 8.73
CA GLY A 182 13.71 15.19 7.43
C GLY A 182 12.75 15.36 6.26
N PRO A 183 13.09 14.82 5.08
CA PRO A 183 12.23 14.85 3.90
C PRO A 183 11.00 13.97 4.09
N CYS A 184 9.94 14.27 3.32
CA CYS A 184 8.77 13.42 3.15
C CYS A 184 8.73 12.85 1.71
N TYR A 185 7.79 11.97 1.42
CA TYR A 185 7.61 11.36 0.08
C TYR A 185 7.43 12.41 -1.02
N ARG A 186 6.69 13.50 -0.74
CA ARG A 186 6.52 14.61 -1.69
C ARG A 186 7.80 15.43 -1.94
N CYS A 187 8.83 15.30 -1.11
CA CYS A 187 10.13 15.87 -1.41
C CYS A 187 10.85 15.09 -2.51
N LEU A 188 10.63 13.77 -2.57
CA LEU A 188 11.18 12.89 -3.62
C LEU A 188 10.26 12.86 -4.85
N HIS A 189 8.96 12.76 -4.65
CA HIS A 189 7.93 12.69 -5.68
C HIS A 189 6.91 13.83 -5.49
N PRO A 190 7.18 15.05 -5.99
CA PRO A 190 6.31 16.23 -5.81
C PRO A 190 4.92 16.05 -6.41
N THR A 191 4.84 15.37 -7.54
CA THR A 191 3.61 15.07 -8.27
C THR A 191 3.56 13.58 -8.64
N PRO A 192 2.36 13.00 -8.69
CA PRO A 192 2.22 11.63 -9.17
C PRO A 192 2.63 11.52 -10.65
N PRO A 193 3.11 10.35 -11.08
CA PRO A 193 3.34 10.11 -12.48
C PRO A 193 1.99 10.18 -13.24
N PRO A 194 2.00 10.54 -14.53
CA PRO A 194 0.79 10.53 -15.34
C PRO A 194 0.10 9.17 -15.27
N ALA A 195 -1.23 9.17 -15.17
CA ALA A 195 -2.00 7.93 -15.09
C ALA A 195 -1.66 6.97 -16.24
N GLY A 196 -1.42 5.71 -15.93
CA GLY A 196 -1.05 4.68 -16.91
C GLY A 196 0.40 4.73 -17.41
N SER A 197 1.23 5.70 -16.99
CA SER A 197 2.63 5.78 -17.41
C SER A 197 3.56 4.80 -16.68
N VAL A 198 3.16 4.35 -15.49
CA VAL A 198 3.89 3.37 -14.69
C VAL A 198 3.01 2.14 -14.53
N PRO A 199 3.43 0.97 -15.07
CA PRO A 199 2.67 -0.26 -14.89
C PRO A 199 2.59 -0.65 -13.42
N SER A 200 1.43 -1.17 -13.00
CA SER A 200 1.27 -1.78 -11.69
C SER A 200 2.09 -3.08 -11.56
N CYS A 201 2.28 -3.57 -10.33
CA CYS A 201 2.91 -4.88 -10.10
C CYS A 201 2.14 -6.02 -10.79
N ALA A 202 0.83 -5.87 -10.97
CA ALA A 202 -0.01 -6.85 -11.66
C ALA A 202 0.24 -6.87 -13.18
N GLU A 203 0.66 -5.75 -13.77
CA GLU A 203 0.96 -5.63 -15.21
C GLU A 203 2.43 -5.86 -15.51
N GLY A 204 3.33 -5.27 -14.72
CA GLY A 204 4.76 -5.33 -14.93
C GLY A 204 5.42 -6.62 -14.42
N GLY A 205 4.74 -7.34 -13.54
CA GLY A 205 5.28 -8.50 -12.82
C GLY A 205 6.21 -8.10 -11.67
N VAL A 206 6.46 -9.06 -10.78
CA VAL A 206 7.39 -8.93 -9.66
C VAL A 206 7.96 -10.29 -9.27
N LEU A 207 9.27 -10.34 -9.06
CA LEU A 207 9.92 -11.51 -8.49
C LEU A 207 9.60 -11.58 -6.99
N GLY A 208 8.87 -12.62 -6.54
CA GLY A 208 8.32 -12.69 -5.17
C GLY A 208 9.35 -12.54 -4.06
N VAL A 209 10.57 -13.05 -4.23
CA VAL A 209 11.64 -12.96 -3.22
C VAL A 209 12.06 -11.52 -2.91
N ILE A 210 11.86 -10.58 -3.83
CA ILE A 210 12.17 -9.15 -3.59
C ILE A 210 11.27 -8.58 -2.50
N CYS A 211 10.02 -9.06 -2.42
CA CYS A 211 9.13 -8.68 -1.32
C CYS A 211 9.77 -9.03 0.04
N GLY A 212 10.41 -10.20 0.14
CA GLY A 212 11.14 -10.62 1.33
C GLY A 212 12.32 -9.70 1.65
N ALA A 213 13.14 -9.38 0.65
CA ALA A 213 14.30 -8.49 0.84
C ALA A 213 13.87 -7.09 1.32
N ILE A 214 12.95 -6.47 0.61
CA ILE A 214 12.49 -5.11 0.91
C ILE A 214 11.69 -5.03 2.21
N GLY A 215 10.75 -5.96 2.46
CA GLY A 215 9.99 -5.99 3.71
C GLY A 215 10.85 -6.25 4.95
N SER A 216 11.92 -7.04 4.80
CA SER A 216 12.90 -7.23 5.89
C SER A 216 13.68 -5.94 6.18
N ILE A 217 14.03 -5.16 5.14
CA ILE A 217 14.66 -3.85 5.33
C ILE A 217 13.66 -2.88 5.98
N GLN A 218 12.38 -2.86 5.56
CA GLN A 218 11.36 -2.04 6.21
C GLN A 218 11.24 -2.37 7.71
N THR A 219 11.26 -3.66 8.07
CA THR A 219 11.23 -4.07 9.48
C THR A 219 12.49 -3.65 10.23
N SER A 220 13.67 -3.76 9.61
CA SER A 220 14.94 -3.30 10.20
C SER A 220 14.90 -1.81 10.49
N GLU A 221 14.40 -0.98 9.56
CA GLU A 221 14.20 0.46 9.78
C GLU A 221 13.21 0.72 10.93
N ALA A 222 12.13 -0.07 11.04
CA ALA A 222 11.19 0.04 12.15
C ALA A 222 11.87 -0.20 13.50
N ILE A 223 12.65 -1.27 13.62
CA ILE A 223 13.37 -1.59 14.85
C ILE A 223 14.37 -0.48 15.19
N LYS A 224 15.10 0.05 14.20
CA LYS A 224 16.04 1.17 14.43
C LYS A 224 15.33 2.42 14.95
N LEU A 225 14.21 2.81 14.36
CA LEU A 225 13.43 3.97 14.83
C LEU A 225 12.87 3.75 16.24
N ILE A 226 12.34 2.57 16.52
CA ILE A 226 11.77 2.21 17.83
C ILE A 226 12.83 2.24 18.92
N THR A 227 14.00 1.69 18.65
CA THR A 227 15.07 1.51 19.66
C THR A 227 16.04 2.69 19.73
N GLY A 228 16.15 3.48 18.66
CA GLY A 228 17.16 4.54 18.53
C GLY A 228 18.54 4.03 18.13
N VAL A 229 18.65 2.81 17.59
CA VAL A 229 19.91 2.14 17.27
C VAL A 229 20.31 2.36 15.82
N GLY A 230 21.60 2.64 15.60
CA GLY A 230 22.19 2.77 14.27
C GLY A 230 21.71 4.02 13.52
N GLU A 231 21.84 4.00 12.20
CA GLU A 231 21.43 5.08 11.29
C GLU A 231 20.21 4.64 10.48
N SER A 232 19.16 5.45 10.49
CA SER A 232 17.98 5.17 9.65
C SER A 232 18.17 5.65 8.22
N LEU A 233 17.30 5.20 7.34
CA LEU A 233 17.18 5.70 5.96
C LEU A 233 16.48 7.07 5.86
N LEU A 234 16.30 7.80 6.97
CA LEU A 234 15.78 9.17 6.91
C LEU A 234 16.73 10.06 6.09
N GLY A 235 16.20 10.69 5.05
CA GLY A 235 17.00 11.48 4.12
C GLY A 235 17.77 10.65 3.08
N ASN A 236 17.52 9.34 2.99
CA ASN A 236 18.15 8.47 2.01
C ASN A 236 17.12 7.53 1.34
N LEU A 237 17.27 7.32 0.04
CA LEU A 237 16.60 6.26 -0.70
C LEU A 237 17.58 5.10 -0.89
N LEU A 238 17.24 3.94 -0.38
CA LEU A 238 17.91 2.69 -0.70
C LEU A 238 17.27 2.09 -1.94
N ILE A 239 18.09 1.74 -2.94
CA ILE A 239 17.67 1.03 -4.14
C ILE A 239 18.40 -0.32 -4.16
N PHE A 240 17.64 -1.38 -4.33
CA PHE A 240 18.13 -2.75 -4.49
C PHE A 240 17.78 -3.25 -5.88
N ASN A 241 18.76 -3.82 -6.58
CA ASN A 241 18.54 -4.54 -7.83
C ASN A 241 18.94 -6.01 -7.65
N ALA A 242 17.99 -6.93 -7.89
CA ALA A 242 18.20 -8.36 -7.68
C ALA A 242 18.88 -9.05 -8.86
N LEU A 243 19.01 -8.42 -10.04
CA LEU A 243 19.70 -9.02 -11.18
C LEU A 243 21.20 -9.10 -10.96
N ASP A 244 21.77 -8.07 -10.33
CA ASP A 244 23.21 -7.97 -10.05
C ASP A 244 23.52 -7.93 -8.55
N THR A 245 22.48 -8.00 -7.71
CA THR A 245 22.57 -7.96 -6.23
C THR A 245 23.23 -6.69 -5.71
N THR A 246 22.99 -5.55 -6.37
CA THR A 246 23.53 -4.27 -5.96
C THR A 246 22.60 -3.51 -5.03
N TYR A 247 23.21 -2.75 -4.11
CA TYR A 247 22.54 -1.80 -3.23
C TYR A 247 23.14 -0.40 -3.46
N SER A 248 22.28 0.56 -3.76
CA SER A 248 22.68 1.96 -3.94
C SER A 248 21.92 2.86 -2.96
N LYS A 249 22.59 3.91 -2.46
CA LYS A 249 22.00 4.89 -1.55
C LYS A 249 22.03 6.25 -2.22
N ILE A 250 20.87 6.91 -2.31
CA ILE A 250 20.73 8.25 -2.89
C ILE A 250 20.22 9.19 -1.80
N GLU A 251 20.91 10.32 -1.61
CA GLU A 251 20.48 11.35 -0.66
C GLU A 251 19.19 12.02 -1.12
N ILE A 252 18.22 12.16 -0.21
CA ILE A 252 16.97 12.90 -0.41
C ILE A 252 17.01 14.14 0.48
N LYS A 253 16.85 15.33 -0.11
CA LYS A 253 16.79 16.58 0.64
C LYS A 253 15.36 17.07 0.80
N LYS A 254 15.10 17.73 1.93
CA LYS A 254 13.82 18.41 2.16
C LYS A 254 13.65 19.52 1.15
N SER A 255 12.54 19.51 0.41
CA SER A 255 12.26 20.53 -0.61
C SER A 255 11.52 21.74 0.02
N ALA A 256 12.03 22.94 -0.24
CA ALA A 256 11.34 24.17 0.15
C ALA A 256 9.98 24.36 -0.54
N HIS A 257 9.78 23.73 -1.71
CA HIS A 257 8.54 23.79 -2.48
C HIS A 257 7.55 22.66 -2.11
N CYS A 258 7.92 21.76 -1.21
CA CYS A 258 7.05 20.67 -0.80
C CYS A 258 5.89 21.22 0.05
N PRO A 259 4.61 21.03 -0.36
CA PRO A 259 3.47 21.61 0.33
C PRO A 259 3.26 21.08 1.76
N ILE A 260 3.70 19.86 2.03
CA ILE A 260 3.73 19.29 3.38
C ILE A 260 4.83 19.94 4.22
N CYS A 261 6.07 19.96 3.71
CA CYS A 261 7.22 20.39 4.50
C CYS A 261 7.30 21.89 4.71
N ASN A 262 6.65 22.69 3.87
CA ASN A 262 6.52 24.15 4.05
C ASN A 262 5.25 24.57 4.80
N GLY A 263 4.40 23.59 5.19
CA GLY A 263 3.17 23.84 5.94
C GLY A 263 2.01 24.41 5.13
N THR A 264 2.08 24.40 3.80
CA THR A 264 0.97 24.89 2.95
C THR A 264 -0.21 23.92 2.95
N LEU A 265 0.06 22.60 2.95
CA LEU A 265 -0.97 21.57 3.04
C LEU A 265 -1.15 21.20 4.52
N GLN A 266 -2.30 21.61 5.09
CA GLN A 266 -2.65 21.42 6.50
C GLN A 266 -3.78 20.40 6.72
N GLU A 267 -4.41 19.94 5.63
CA GLU A 267 -5.49 18.96 5.65
C GLU A 267 -5.24 17.91 4.57
N LEU A 268 -5.84 16.72 4.72
CA LEU A 268 -5.81 15.71 3.67
C LEU A 268 -6.57 16.19 2.44
N LEU A 269 -6.12 15.77 1.26
CA LEU A 269 -6.88 15.96 0.04
C LEU A 269 -8.19 15.16 0.13
N LEU A 270 -9.26 15.71 -0.42
CA LEU A 270 -10.56 15.01 -0.45
C LEU A 270 -10.51 13.73 -1.29
N ASP A 271 -9.76 13.76 -2.38
CA ASP A 271 -9.67 12.67 -3.34
C ASP A 271 -8.25 12.49 -3.87
N TYR A 272 -7.56 11.46 -3.37
CA TYR A 272 -6.21 11.08 -3.81
C TYR A 272 -6.22 10.32 -5.13
N ASP A 273 -7.31 9.66 -5.49
CA ASP A 273 -7.45 9.00 -6.78
C ASP A 273 -7.50 10.05 -7.89
N ALA A 274 -8.34 11.08 -7.74
CA ALA A 274 -8.37 12.22 -8.65
C ALA A 274 -7.04 12.98 -8.70
N PHE A 275 -6.37 13.18 -7.56
CA PHE A 275 -5.04 13.79 -7.49
C PHE A 275 -4.00 13.01 -8.31
N CYS A 276 -4.09 11.69 -8.33
CA CYS A 276 -3.23 10.83 -9.13
C CYS A 276 -3.70 10.67 -10.59
N GLY A 277 -4.73 11.42 -10.99
CA GLY A 277 -5.29 11.35 -12.34
C GLY A 277 -5.96 10.01 -12.64
N LEU A 278 -6.32 9.26 -11.58
CA LEU A 278 -7.11 8.05 -11.77
C LEU A 278 -8.54 8.45 -12.17
N PRO A 279 -9.12 7.75 -13.12
CA PRO A 279 -10.47 8.07 -13.58
C PRO A 279 -11.51 7.75 -12.49
N GLU A 280 -12.59 8.53 -12.46
CA GLU A 280 -13.71 8.29 -11.56
C GLU A 280 -14.22 6.86 -11.70
N SER A 281 -14.23 6.14 -10.59
CA SER A 281 -14.67 4.74 -10.54
C SER A 281 -15.81 4.57 -9.54
N ILE A 282 -16.61 3.52 -9.77
CA ILE A 282 -17.65 3.08 -8.82
C ILE A 282 -17.37 1.64 -8.40
N THR A 283 -17.82 1.29 -7.22
CA THR A 283 -17.76 -0.09 -6.71
C THR A 283 -18.88 -0.95 -7.34
N ALA A 284 -18.76 -2.27 -7.22
CA ALA A 284 -19.81 -3.19 -7.67
C ALA A 284 -21.13 -3.00 -6.89
N GLU A 285 -21.05 -2.62 -5.61
CA GLU A 285 -22.22 -2.32 -4.77
C GLU A 285 -22.93 -1.04 -5.21
N GLU A 286 -22.20 0.04 -5.45
CA GLU A 286 -22.73 1.28 -5.98
C GLU A 286 -23.37 1.07 -7.36
N MET A 287 -22.72 0.30 -8.23
CA MET A 287 -23.27 -0.03 -9.55
C MET A 287 -24.62 -0.73 -9.45
N ARG A 288 -24.81 -1.64 -8.48
CA ARG A 288 -26.11 -2.35 -8.28
C ARG A 288 -27.24 -1.43 -7.84
N GLN A 289 -26.93 -0.30 -7.22
CA GLN A 289 -27.94 0.68 -6.77
C GLN A 289 -28.43 1.57 -7.93
N LEU A 290 -27.71 1.61 -9.04
CA LEU A 290 -28.06 2.38 -10.23
C LEU A 290 -29.13 1.65 -11.04
N LYS A 291 -30.10 2.40 -11.60
CA LYS A 291 -31.25 1.83 -12.30
C LYS A 291 -31.20 1.97 -13.84
N ASP A 292 -30.54 2.99 -14.34
CA ASP A 292 -30.49 3.27 -15.79
C ASP A 292 -29.09 3.67 -16.21
N PHE A 293 -28.35 2.70 -16.73
CA PHE A 293 -27.01 2.92 -17.27
C PHE A 293 -26.73 1.94 -18.42
N LEU A 294 -25.77 2.29 -19.25
CA LEU A 294 -25.21 1.42 -20.28
C LEU A 294 -23.93 0.80 -19.75
N LEU A 295 -23.93 -0.51 -19.55
CA LEU A 295 -22.75 -1.26 -19.11
C LEU A 295 -21.98 -1.76 -20.33
N ILE A 296 -20.69 -1.44 -20.39
CA ILE A 296 -19.82 -1.79 -21.53
C ILE A 296 -18.64 -2.62 -21.05
N ASP A 297 -18.46 -3.78 -21.67
CA ASP A 297 -17.28 -4.62 -21.55
C ASP A 297 -16.23 -4.20 -22.57
N VAL A 298 -15.08 -3.71 -22.08
CA VAL A 298 -13.99 -3.29 -22.97
C VAL A 298 -12.93 -4.38 -23.18
N ARG A 299 -13.24 -5.62 -22.77
CA ARG A 299 -12.35 -6.78 -22.95
C ARG A 299 -12.42 -7.32 -24.38
N GLU A 300 -11.62 -8.36 -24.60
CA GLU A 300 -11.65 -9.09 -25.87
C GLU A 300 -12.88 -10.02 -25.97
N PRO A 301 -13.33 -10.37 -27.18
CA PRO A 301 -14.51 -11.22 -27.36
C PRO A 301 -14.46 -12.54 -26.59
N GLU A 302 -13.33 -13.20 -26.57
CA GLU A 302 -13.14 -14.49 -25.89
C GLU A 302 -13.29 -14.35 -24.36
N GLU A 303 -12.89 -13.21 -23.78
CA GLU A 303 -13.06 -12.93 -22.37
C GLU A 303 -14.53 -12.68 -22.02
N HIS A 304 -15.26 -12.02 -22.91
CA HIS A 304 -16.68 -11.73 -22.76
C HIS A 304 -17.54 -13.01 -22.88
N GLU A 305 -17.22 -13.87 -23.86
CA GLU A 305 -17.92 -15.14 -24.06
C GLU A 305 -17.70 -16.09 -22.89
N ALA A 306 -16.50 -16.10 -22.29
CA ALA A 306 -16.20 -16.96 -21.15
C ALA A 306 -16.98 -16.51 -19.90
N LEU A 307 -17.09 -15.21 -19.67
CA LEU A 307 -17.79 -14.64 -18.51
C LEU A 307 -18.07 -13.16 -18.79
N ALA A 308 -19.30 -12.71 -18.59
CA ALA A 308 -19.66 -11.30 -18.68
C ALA A 308 -20.62 -10.89 -17.54
N ILE A 309 -20.59 -9.62 -17.16
CA ILE A 309 -21.60 -9.06 -16.26
C ILE A 309 -22.93 -9.00 -17.02
N PRO A 310 -24.04 -9.51 -16.44
CA PRO A 310 -25.34 -9.54 -17.12
C PRO A 310 -25.76 -8.15 -17.62
N GLY A 311 -26.19 -8.09 -18.90
CA GLY A 311 -26.64 -6.86 -19.54
C GLY A 311 -25.50 -6.00 -20.13
N ALA A 312 -24.27 -6.44 -20.05
CA ALA A 312 -23.15 -5.73 -20.65
C ALA A 312 -23.12 -5.87 -22.18
N VAL A 313 -22.74 -4.78 -22.83
CA VAL A 313 -22.50 -4.72 -24.28
C VAL A 313 -21.00 -4.80 -24.52
N LEU A 314 -20.57 -5.75 -25.35
CA LEU A 314 -19.16 -5.88 -25.71
C LEU A 314 -18.74 -4.73 -26.67
N MET A 315 -17.73 -4.00 -26.27
CA MET A 315 -17.09 -2.97 -27.09
C MET A 315 -15.59 -2.93 -26.76
N PRO A 316 -14.78 -3.76 -27.43
CA PRO A 316 -13.36 -3.92 -27.12
C PRO A 316 -12.59 -2.59 -27.14
N LYS A 317 -11.53 -2.50 -26.33
CA LYS A 317 -10.71 -1.30 -26.10
C LYS A 317 -10.23 -0.65 -27.41
N ASN A 318 -9.87 -1.43 -28.43
CA ASN A 318 -9.42 -0.93 -29.73
C ASN A 318 -10.41 0.00 -30.39
N LYS A 319 -11.74 -0.19 -30.17
CA LYS A 319 -12.80 0.71 -30.69
C LYS A 319 -12.80 2.09 -30.03
N PHE A 320 -12.27 2.20 -28.85
CA PHE A 320 -12.06 3.49 -28.17
C PHE A 320 -10.80 4.17 -28.72
N GLU A 321 -9.74 3.40 -28.94
CA GLU A 321 -8.47 3.89 -29.46
C GLU A 321 -8.57 4.39 -30.91
N ASP A 322 -9.37 3.71 -31.76
CA ASP A 322 -9.62 4.12 -33.15
C ASP A 322 -10.73 5.18 -33.28
N GLY A 323 -11.39 5.52 -32.17
CA GLY A 323 -12.46 6.51 -32.13
C GLY A 323 -13.81 6.04 -32.66
N SER A 324 -13.98 4.79 -33.06
CA SER A 324 -15.26 4.27 -33.54
C SER A 324 -16.33 4.21 -32.44
N ALA A 325 -15.94 3.87 -31.21
CA ALA A 325 -16.81 3.90 -30.05
C ALA A 325 -17.41 5.29 -29.78
N LEU A 326 -16.66 6.36 -29.99
CA LEU A 326 -17.09 7.75 -29.77
C LEU A 326 -18.27 8.18 -30.65
N LYS A 327 -18.45 7.51 -31.79
CA LYS A 327 -19.52 7.79 -32.77
C LYS A 327 -20.82 7.05 -32.46
N THR A 328 -20.75 5.99 -31.65
CA THR A 328 -21.87 5.08 -31.40
C THR A 328 -22.44 5.21 -30.00
N LEU A 329 -21.65 5.71 -29.06
CA LEU A 329 -22.06 5.82 -27.66
C LEU A 329 -23.00 7.01 -27.43
N PRO A 330 -24.09 6.81 -26.63
CA PRO A 330 -25.00 7.90 -26.26
C PRO A 330 -24.30 8.90 -25.33
N ARG A 331 -24.60 10.20 -25.47
CA ARG A 331 -24.04 11.26 -24.62
C ARG A 331 -24.94 11.64 -23.46
N ASP A 332 -26.21 11.26 -23.52
CA ASP A 332 -27.28 11.62 -22.58
C ASP A 332 -27.57 10.53 -21.55
N ARG A 333 -26.91 9.38 -21.65
CA ARG A 333 -27.07 8.23 -20.75
C ARG A 333 -25.80 8.01 -19.94
N GLN A 334 -25.98 7.56 -18.68
CA GLN A 334 -24.84 7.11 -17.86
C GLN A 334 -24.17 5.88 -18.50
N ILE A 335 -22.86 5.93 -18.66
CA ILE A 335 -22.05 4.83 -19.20
C ILE A 335 -21.14 4.32 -18.09
N ILE A 336 -21.14 3.02 -17.88
CA ILE A 336 -20.22 2.34 -16.98
C ILE A 336 -19.37 1.38 -17.80
N LEU A 337 -18.06 1.56 -17.75
CA LEU A 337 -17.11 0.69 -18.43
C LEU A 337 -16.57 -0.35 -17.44
N TYR A 338 -16.33 -1.56 -17.90
CA TYR A 338 -15.54 -2.50 -17.11
C TYR A 338 -14.58 -3.32 -17.97
N CYS A 339 -13.53 -3.81 -17.35
CA CYS A 339 -12.65 -4.83 -17.91
C CYS A 339 -12.38 -5.92 -16.86
N ARG A 340 -11.28 -6.64 -16.95
CA ARG A 340 -10.95 -7.67 -15.96
C ARG A 340 -10.69 -7.07 -14.57
N SER A 341 -9.83 -6.05 -14.48
CA SER A 341 -9.30 -5.48 -13.20
C SER A 341 -9.48 -3.97 -13.05
N GLY A 342 -10.20 -3.30 -13.97
CA GLY A 342 -10.38 -1.84 -13.97
C GLY A 342 -9.40 -1.04 -14.84
N ILE A 343 -8.27 -1.61 -15.26
CA ILE A 343 -7.20 -0.88 -15.96
C ILE A 343 -7.61 -0.47 -17.37
N ARG A 344 -7.98 -1.42 -18.24
CA ARG A 344 -8.40 -1.14 -19.62
C ARG A 344 -9.62 -0.23 -19.66
N SER A 345 -10.57 -0.43 -18.76
CA SER A 345 -11.76 0.42 -18.65
C SER A 345 -11.44 1.84 -18.20
N GLY A 346 -10.47 2.02 -17.28
CA GLY A 346 -9.97 3.35 -16.90
C GLY A 346 -9.33 4.09 -18.07
N GLN A 347 -8.56 3.41 -18.91
CA GLN A 347 -7.99 3.99 -20.13
C GLN A 347 -9.08 4.41 -21.15
N CYS A 348 -10.09 3.56 -21.37
CA CYS A 348 -11.23 3.90 -22.21
C CYS A 348 -12.04 5.08 -21.65
N LEU A 349 -12.20 5.16 -20.31
CA LEU A 349 -12.86 6.28 -19.66
C LEU A 349 -12.12 7.60 -19.91
N THR A 350 -10.80 7.60 -19.83
CA THR A 350 -9.98 8.79 -20.14
C THR A 350 -10.19 9.26 -21.59
N ILE A 351 -10.28 8.33 -22.54
CA ILE A 351 -10.59 8.65 -23.96
C ILE A 351 -11.98 9.29 -24.07
N LEU A 352 -13.01 8.72 -23.43
CA LEU A 352 -14.36 9.26 -23.46
C LEU A 352 -14.44 10.66 -22.84
N LYS A 353 -13.81 10.89 -21.67
CA LYS A 353 -13.76 12.20 -21.03
C LYS A 353 -13.06 13.24 -21.92
N SER A 354 -11.95 12.87 -22.54
CA SER A 354 -11.24 13.75 -23.48
C SER A 354 -12.09 14.09 -24.72
N ALA A 355 -13.01 13.22 -25.11
CA ALA A 355 -13.98 13.45 -26.18
C ALA A 355 -15.26 14.16 -25.73
N GLY A 356 -15.32 14.66 -24.48
CA GLY A 356 -16.41 15.46 -23.93
C GLY A 356 -17.60 14.66 -23.40
N PHE A 357 -17.45 13.37 -23.11
CA PHE A 357 -18.46 12.62 -22.37
C PHE A 357 -18.36 12.98 -20.87
N THR A 358 -19.46 13.43 -20.27
CA THR A 358 -19.50 13.88 -18.88
C THR A 358 -20.10 12.86 -17.93
N ASN A 359 -21.02 12.02 -18.39
CA ASN A 359 -21.71 11.03 -17.57
C ASN A 359 -21.14 9.62 -17.81
N VAL A 360 -19.86 9.46 -17.49
CA VAL A 360 -19.12 8.21 -17.71
C VAL A 360 -18.26 7.89 -16.50
N THR A 361 -18.23 6.61 -16.11
CA THR A 361 -17.39 6.07 -15.04
C THR A 361 -16.95 4.65 -15.39
N HIS A 362 -16.12 4.04 -14.56
CA HIS A 362 -15.77 2.63 -14.73
C HIS A 362 -15.87 1.86 -13.42
N LEU A 363 -16.03 0.54 -13.53
CA LEU A 363 -16.09 -0.36 -12.39
C LEU A 363 -14.68 -0.57 -11.81
N ASN A 364 -14.51 -0.15 -10.58
CA ASN A 364 -13.27 -0.37 -9.84
C ASN A 364 -13.06 -1.88 -9.62
N GLY A 365 -11.83 -2.36 -9.86
CA GLY A 365 -11.51 -3.79 -9.81
C GLY A 365 -12.13 -4.64 -10.93
N GLY A 366 -12.97 -4.06 -11.79
CA GLY A 366 -13.53 -4.71 -12.97
C GLY A 366 -14.44 -5.90 -12.64
N ILE A 367 -14.47 -6.90 -13.55
CA ILE A 367 -15.31 -8.09 -13.36
C ILE A 367 -14.87 -8.94 -12.16
N LEU A 368 -13.58 -8.89 -11.78
CA LEU A 368 -13.10 -9.60 -10.60
C LEU A 368 -13.78 -9.09 -9.32
N ALA A 369 -13.84 -7.77 -9.13
CA ALA A 369 -14.53 -7.19 -7.98
C ALA A 369 -16.05 -7.43 -8.01
N TRP A 370 -16.65 -7.48 -9.22
CA TRP A 370 -18.06 -7.82 -9.36
C TRP A 370 -18.35 -9.28 -8.98
N GLU A 371 -17.48 -10.23 -9.35
CA GLU A 371 -17.58 -11.63 -8.95
C GLU A 371 -17.44 -11.81 -7.43
N GLU A 372 -16.44 -11.15 -6.83
CA GLU A 372 -16.23 -11.18 -5.38
C GLU A 372 -17.44 -10.67 -4.61
N SER A 373 -18.06 -9.60 -5.08
CA SER A 373 -19.25 -9.01 -4.44
C SER A 373 -20.53 -9.84 -4.63
N ASN A 374 -20.49 -10.93 -5.41
CA ASN A 374 -21.58 -11.90 -5.60
C ASN A 374 -21.38 -13.21 -4.83
N ARG A 375 -20.26 -13.36 -4.13
CA ARG A 375 -19.97 -14.50 -3.26
C ARG A 375 -20.39 -14.22 -1.83
#